data_3cff8fe22b0c9d53fc6f25dc8eb8017a
#
_entry.id   3cff8fe22b0c9d53fc6f25dc8eb8017a
#
_cell.length_a   1.000
_cell.length_b   1.000
_cell.length_c   1.000
_cell.angle_alpha   90.00
_cell.angle_beta   90.00
_cell.angle_gamma   90.00
#
_symmetry.space_group_name_H-M   'P 1'
#
loop_
_entity.id
_entity.type
_entity.pdbx_description
1 polymer ?
#
loop_
_entity_poly.entity_id
_entity_poly.type
_entity_poly.pdbx_seq_one_letter_code
_entity_poly.pdbx_strand_id
1 'polypeptide(L)'
;MKLCTELTPIMKTNGSLLYYKRDDLYAPYGKEGINGGKVRQAVQLFSEIHSDIISNHNNGVLTASSVHSPQSAIIAKVAQEFDIDCIVAVGGTKEDTMNTHHMMRLSKYYGADVVNVAGHGMTTAIDALAKKKIIDNNGYKLIKFAIALDNNPEAIFDGVMNQVANIPDELDVLVVPVGSGIQFAGILRGLEKYGKKVGRVIGIGFCDRRKNIDGYLNQFKYGDVLFGDGEVKVFPDYEMVLTDYDYSKSVWEKCAADGTLLDDIYEGKAHEWMRDNIDVKNQKTLFWVVGRRLREDEVDNLINK
;
A
#
# COMPACT_ATOMS: atom_id res chain seq x y z
N MET A 1 3.04 19.53 -6.87
CA MET A 1 2.02 18.76 -6.10
C MET A 1 0.83 18.25 -6.90
N LYS A 2 0.96 18.13 -8.24
CA LYS A 2 -0.06 17.47 -9.09
C LYS A 2 0.00 15.94 -9.07
N LEU A 3 1.07 15.35 -8.57
CA LEU A 3 1.36 13.91 -8.71
C LEU A 3 0.40 12.99 -7.93
N CYS A 4 -0.09 13.39 -6.77
CA CYS A 4 -0.91 12.50 -5.93
C CYS A 4 -2.39 12.44 -6.32
N THR A 5 -2.87 13.40 -7.10
CA THR A 5 -4.30 13.50 -7.50
C THR A 5 -4.60 12.85 -8.86
N GLU A 6 -3.58 12.43 -9.60
CA GLU A 6 -3.75 11.78 -10.90
C GLU A 6 -4.53 10.47 -10.74
N LEU A 7 -5.64 10.36 -11.50
CA LEU A 7 -6.48 9.16 -11.49
C LEU A 7 -5.85 8.09 -12.39
N THR A 8 -5.61 6.93 -11.81
CA THR A 8 -5.18 5.75 -12.57
C THR A 8 -6.33 5.19 -13.42
N PRO A 9 -6.02 4.52 -14.54
CA PRO A 9 -7.04 4.08 -15.47
C PRO A 9 -7.91 2.94 -14.91
N ILE A 10 -9.13 2.87 -15.47
CA ILE A 10 -10.00 1.70 -15.38
C ILE A 10 -9.90 0.95 -16.71
N MET A 11 -9.59 -0.34 -16.65
CA MET A 11 -9.51 -1.21 -17.81
C MET A 11 -10.62 -2.26 -17.75
N LYS A 12 -11.35 -2.45 -18.85
CA LYS A 12 -12.41 -3.45 -18.97
C LYS A 12 -11.91 -4.66 -19.75
N THR A 13 -12.25 -5.84 -19.27
CA THR A 13 -11.98 -7.09 -20.01
C THR A 13 -13.00 -7.29 -21.13
N ASN A 14 -12.54 -7.69 -22.31
CA ASN A 14 -13.41 -8.01 -23.42
C ASN A 14 -14.28 -9.25 -23.10
N GLY A 15 -15.55 -9.18 -23.40
CA GLY A 15 -16.49 -10.29 -23.26
C GLY A 15 -16.92 -10.62 -21.83
N SER A 16 -16.60 -9.77 -20.85
CA SER A 16 -17.04 -9.92 -19.45
C SER A 16 -17.43 -8.58 -18.82
N LEU A 17 -18.00 -8.65 -17.62
CA LEU A 17 -18.31 -7.48 -16.79
C LEU A 17 -17.21 -7.19 -15.76
N LEU A 18 -15.99 -7.68 -16.01
CA LEU A 18 -14.82 -7.48 -15.15
C LEU A 18 -14.06 -6.22 -15.54
N TYR A 19 -13.84 -5.37 -14.54
CA TYR A 19 -13.04 -4.15 -14.62
C TYR A 19 -11.84 -4.25 -13.70
N TYR A 20 -10.76 -3.57 -14.04
CA TYR A 20 -9.56 -3.43 -13.22
C TYR A 20 -9.29 -1.96 -12.94
N LYS A 21 -9.23 -1.58 -11.67
CA LYS A 21 -8.62 -0.30 -11.26
C LYS A 21 -7.12 -0.51 -11.16
N ARG A 22 -6.35 0.18 -11.99
CA ARG A 22 -4.92 -0.05 -12.20
C ARG A 22 -4.06 0.93 -11.39
N ASP A 23 -4.12 0.84 -10.06
CA ASP A 23 -3.26 1.67 -9.20
C ASP A 23 -1.77 1.32 -9.34
N ASP A 24 -1.44 0.10 -9.76
CA ASP A 24 -0.10 -0.33 -10.11
C ASP A 24 0.56 0.51 -11.23
N LEU A 25 -0.24 1.21 -12.03
CA LEU A 25 0.25 2.11 -13.09
C LEU A 25 0.60 3.51 -12.59
N TYR A 26 0.37 3.84 -11.32
CA TYR A 26 0.88 5.07 -10.75
C TYR A 26 2.41 5.00 -10.60
N ALA A 27 3.13 5.69 -11.48
CA ALA A 27 4.57 5.60 -11.64
C ALA A 27 5.24 6.99 -11.71
N PRO A 28 5.23 7.77 -10.61
CA PRO A 28 5.71 9.14 -10.63
C PRO A 28 7.21 9.25 -10.91
N TYR A 29 7.97 8.18 -10.64
CA TYR A 29 9.42 8.11 -10.79
C TYR A 29 9.88 7.16 -11.91
N GLY A 30 8.99 6.90 -12.86
CA GLY A 30 9.26 6.03 -14.00
C GLY A 30 8.65 4.63 -13.88
N LYS A 31 8.39 4.02 -15.04
CA LYS A 31 7.64 2.76 -15.13
C LYS A 31 8.43 1.52 -14.69
N GLU A 32 9.75 1.59 -14.71
CA GLU A 32 10.63 0.44 -14.43
C GLU A 32 10.87 0.24 -12.93
N GLY A 33 10.63 1.26 -12.11
CA GLY A 33 10.84 1.22 -10.67
C GLY A 33 9.63 0.76 -9.87
N ILE A 34 9.66 1.12 -8.59
CA ILE A 34 8.52 0.91 -7.67
C ILE A 34 7.34 1.80 -8.08
N ASN A 35 6.16 1.22 -8.07
CA ASN A 35 4.93 1.86 -8.53
C ASN A 35 3.74 1.48 -7.63
N GLY A 36 2.62 2.19 -7.78
CA GLY A 36 1.35 1.83 -7.20
C GLY A 36 0.86 2.70 -6.05
N GLY A 37 -0.25 2.31 -5.47
CA GLY A 37 -0.97 3.08 -4.45
C GLY A 37 -0.15 3.39 -3.20
N LYS A 38 0.76 2.49 -2.78
CA LYS A 38 1.68 2.75 -1.66
C LYS A 38 2.72 3.81 -1.99
N VAL A 39 3.17 3.89 -3.24
CA VAL A 39 4.07 4.98 -3.68
C VAL A 39 3.33 6.30 -3.62
N ARG A 40 2.07 6.35 -4.10
CA ARG A 40 1.22 7.55 -3.98
C ARG A 40 1.06 7.98 -2.53
N GLN A 41 0.77 7.04 -1.64
CA GLN A 41 0.65 7.27 -0.21
C GLN A 41 1.93 7.85 0.39
N ALA A 42 3.09 7.29 0.04
CA ALA A 42 4.39 7.79 0.51
C ALA A 42 4.70 9.20 -0.02
N VAL A 43 4.44 9.47 -1.30
CA VAL A 43 4.62 10.80 -1.90
C VAL A 43 3.75 11.83 -1.21
N GLN A 44 2.48 11.51 -0.95
CA GLN A 44 1.56 12.38 -0.22
C GLN A 44 2.11 12.68 1.18
N LEU A 45 2.48 11.65 1.91
CA LEU A 45 3.02 11.76 3.26
C LEU A 45 4.28 12.65 3.29
N PHE A 46 5.26 12.38 2.43
CA PHE A 46 6.50 13.15 2.39
C PHE A 46 6.25 14.61 2.02
N SER A 47 5.33 14.89 1.10
CA SER A 47 4.95 16.25 0.73
C SER A 47 4.44 17.06 1.92
N GLU A 48 3.76 16.41 2.88
CA GLU A 48 3.20 17.07 4.06
C GLU A 48 4.21 17.24 5.19
N ILE A 49 5.10 16.25 5.39
CA ILE A 49 6.03 16.25 6.51
C ILE A 49 7.44 16.73 6.15
N HIS A 50 7.71 17.10 4.90
CA HIS A 50 9.04 17.47 4.41
C HIS A 50 9.68 18.58 5.25
N SER A 51 8.96 19.67 5.51
CA SER A 51 9.48 20.78 6.31
C SER A 51 9.80 20.37 7.75
N ASP A 52 9.01 19.47 8.34
CA ASP A 52 9.25 18.93 9.67
C ASP A 52 10.50 18.04 9.69
N ILE A 53 10.69 17.20 8.68
CA ILE A 53 11.87 16.34 8.57
C ILE A 53 13.16 17.18 8.51
N ILE A 54 13.20 18.19 7.66
CA ILE A 54 14.38 19.05 7.50
C ILE A 54 14.67 19.82 8.80
N SER A 55 13.64 20.39 9.43
CA SER A 55 13.82 21.28 10.57
C SER A 55 14.07 20.53 11.88
N ASN A 56 13.47 19.35 12.08
CA ASN A 56 13.41 18.71 13.38
C ASN A 56 13.97 17.27 13.41
N HIS A 57 14.33 16.69 12.25
CA HIS A 57 14.71 15.29 12.15
C HIS A 57 16.01 15.06 11.37
N ASN A 58 16.97 15.99 11.48
CA ASN A 58 18.29 15.90 10.84
C ASN A 58 18.24 15.53 9.36
N ASN A 59 17.23 16.01 8.63
CA ASN A 59 16.98 15.68 7.23
C ASN A 59 16.85 14.18 6.96
N GLY A 60 16.32 13.39 7.91
CA GLY A 60 16.31 11.95 7.79
C GLY A 60 15.00 11.29 8.20
N VAL A 61 14.72 10.15 7.57
CA VAL A 61 13.63 9.25 7.93
C VAL A 61 14.15 7.86 8.26
N LEU A 62 13.43 7.20 9.16
CA LEU A 62 13.61 5.81 9.51
C LEU A 62 12.33 5.04 9.21
N THR A 63 12.44 3.91 8.53
CA THR A 63 11.35 2.93 8.45
C THR A 63 11.81 1.56 8.94
N ALA A 64 10.87 0.76 9.45
CA ALA A 64 11.13 -0.62 9.85
C ALA A 64 10.19 -1.57 9.10
N SER A 65 10.72 -2.66 8.56
CA SER A 65 9.95 -3.65 7.81
C SER A 65 10.58 -5.03 7.84
N SER A 66 9.84 -6.06 7.41
CA SER A 66 10.46 -7.34 7.06
C SER A 66 11.19 -7.22 5.72
N VAL A 67 12.15 -8.12 5.45
CA VAL A 67 12.88 -8.17 4.17
C VAL A 67 11.96 -8.35 2.95
N HIS A 68 10.80 -8.97 3.13
CA HIS A 68 9.83 -9.24 2.06
C HIS A 68 8.91 -8.05 1.75
N SER A 69 8.88 -7.03 2.60
CA SER A 69 7.97 -5.90 2.44
C SER A 69 8.47 -4.92 1.38
N PRO A 70 7.64 -4.51 0.43
CA PRO A 70 8.01 -3.45 -0.52
C PRO A 70 8.13 -2.07 0.15
N GLN A 71 7.66 -1.90 1.39
CA GLN A 71 7.68 -0.61 2.09
C GLN A 71 9.08 -0.02 2.19
N SER A 72 10.10 -0.86 2.47
CA SER A 72 11.49 -0.42 2.57
C SER A 72 11.96 0.29 1.31
N ALA A 73 11.80 -0.36 0.14
CA ALA A 73 12.20 0.21 -1.14
C ALA A 73 11.35 1.43 -1.55
N ILE A 74 10.06 1.43 -1.19
CA ILE A 74 9.15 2.57 -1.43
C ILE A 74 9.63 3.79 -0.65
N ILE A 75 9.88 3.65 0.65
CA ILE A 75 10.32 4.77 1.48
C ILE A 75 11.70 5.24 1.04
N ALA A 76 12.65 4.33 0.75
CA ALA A 76 13.96 4.68 0.25
C ALA A 76 13.88 5.50 -1.05
N LYS A 77 13.06 5.07 -2.03
CA LYS A 77 12.90 5.80 -3.29
C LYS A 77 12.27 7.17 -3.09
N VAL A 78 11.22 7.27 -2.29
CA VAL A 78 10.57 8.57 -2.06
C VAL A 78 11.48 9.51 -1.29
N ALA A 79 12.22 9.01 -0.29
CA ALA A 79 13.22 9.81 0.42
C ALA A 79 14.30 10.35 -0.53
N GLN A 80 14.82 9.51 -1.43
CA GLN A 80 15.76 9.92 -2.48
C GLN A 80 15.22 11.08 -3.34
N GLU A 81 13.96 11.01 -3.76
CA GLU A 81 13.33 12.02 -4.60
C GLU A 81 13.05 13.35 -3.86
N PHE A 82 12.99 13.31 -2.53
CA PHE A 82 12.83 14.48 -1.68
C PHE A 82 14.15 14.99 -1.09
N ASP A 83 15.28 14.39 -1.48
CA ASP A 83 16.62 14.70 -0.95
C ASP A 83 16.70 14.55 0.58
N ILE A 84 16.17 13.42 1.08
CA ILE A 84 16.06 13.07 2.50
C ILE A 84 16.85 11.77 2.74
N ASP A 85 17.66 11.74 3.79
CA ASP A 85 18.36 10.53 4.23
C ASP A 85 17.37 9.45 4.69
N CYS A 86 17.66 8.19 4.39
CA CYS A 86 16.77 7.08 4.71
C CYS A 86 17.53 5.94 5.39
N ILE A 87 17.01 5.52 6.55
CA ILE A 87 17.44 4.30 7.22
C ILE A 87 16.32 3.27 7.17
N VAL A 88 16.64 2.06 6.70
CA VAL A 88 15.74 0.90 6.70
C VAL A 88 16.16 -0.08 7.76
N ALA A 89 15.40 -0.16 8.84
CA ALA A 89 15.62 -1.12 9.92
C ALA A 89 14.92 -2.45 9.60
N VAL A 90 15.69 -3.55 9.67
CA VAL A 90 15.21 -4.90 9.40
C VAL A 90 15.45 -5.77 10.61
N GLY A 91 14.49 -6.61 10.97
CA GLY A 91 14.62 -7.57 12.05
C GLY A 91 14.19 -8.98 11.63
N GLY A 92 14.60 -9.98 12.42
CA GLY A 92 14.22 -11.37 12.21
C GLY A 92 14.89 -12.07 11.04
N THR A 93 16.00 -11.54 10.53
CA THR A 93 16.66 -12.06 9.33
C THR A 93 18.15 -12.24 9.56
N LYS A 94 18.75 -13.20 8.84
CA LYS A 94 20.21 -13.35 8.82
C LYS A 94 20.81 -12.22 7.99
N GLU A 95 22.02 -11.80 8.33
CA GLU A 95 22.73 -10.73 7.63
C GLU A 95 22.93 -11.04 6.13
N ASP A 96 23.24 -12.27 5.81
CA ASP A 96 23.36 -12.73 4.44
C ASP A 96 22.05 -12.53 3.64
N THR A 97 20.90 -12.95 4.19
CA THR A 97 19.58 -12.71 3.58
C THR A 97 19.27 -11.23 3.44
N MET A 98 19.64 -10.42 4.41
CA MET A 98 19.48 -8.97 4.33
C MET A 98 20.29 -8.37 3.19
N ASN A 99 21.47 -8.92 2.89
CA ASN A 99 22.33 -8.44 1.82
C ASN A 99 21.94 -8.94 0.43
N THR A 100 21.34 -10.12 0.34
CA THR A 100 20.99 -10.75 -0.95
C THR A 100 19.55 -10.54 -1.38
N HIS A 101 18.63 -10.30 -0.45
CA HIS A 101 17.20 -10.16 -0.79
C HIS A 101 16.95 -8.96 -1.70
N HIS A 102 16.24 -9.16 -2.81
CA HIS A 102 16.02 -8.15 -3.85
C HIS A 102 15.42 -6.84 -3.34
N MET A 103 14.48 -6.86 -2.36
CA MET A 103 13.92 -5.62 -1.79
C MET A 103 14.95 -4.84 -0.96
N MET A 104 15.87 -5.51 -0.29
CA MET A 104 16.93 -4.84 0.45
C MET A 104 18.00 -4.27 -0.49
N ARG A 105 18.36 -4.99 -1.54
CA ARG A 105 19.25 -4.51 -2.61
C ARG A 105 18.66 -3.28 -3.30
N LEU A 106 17.35 -3.31 -3.58
CA LEU A 106 16.63 -2.18 -4.15
C LEU A 106 16.60 -0.97 -3.20
N SER A 107 16.41 -1.19 -1.90
CA SER A 107 16.46 -0.12 -0.91
C SER A 107 17.83 0.56 -0.88
N LYS A 108 18.91 -0.25 -0.89
CA LYS A 108 20.30 0.26 -0.99
C LYS A 108 20.56 1.01 -2.30
N TYR A 109 20.06 0.51 -3.42
CA TYR A 109 20.17 1.17 -4.73
C TYR A 109 19.51 2.56 -4.72
N TYR A 110 18.42 2.74 -3.95
CA TYR A 110 17.79 4.04 -3.75
C TYR A 110 18.44 4.87 -2.62
N GLY A 111 19.61 4.48 -2.15
CA GLY A 111 20.42 5.27 -1.22
C GLY A 111 20.09 5.04 0.26
N ALA A 112 19.25 4.07 0.62
CA ALA A 112 18.98 3.80 2.02
C ALA A 112 20.10 3.04 2.70
N ASP A 113 20.39 3.40 3.97
CA ASP A 113 21.21 2.60 4.86
C ASP A 113 20.35 1.48 5.50
N VAL A 114 20.67 0.21 5.21
CA VAL A 114 19.91 -0.96 5.66
C VAL A 114 20.59 -1.58 6.86
N VAL A 115 19.93 -1.53 8.03
CA VAL A 115 20.49 -1.98 9.31
C VAL A 115 19.65 -3.08 9.95
N ASN A 116 20.32 -4.07 10.56
CA ASN A 116 19.65 -5.10 11.33
C ASN A 116 19.43 -4.63 12.78
N VAL A 117 18.20 -4.65 13.26
CA VAL A 117 17.82 -4.14 14.60
C VAL A 117 17.25 -5.19 15.55
N ALA A 118 16.84 -6.38 15.07
CA ALA A 118 16.28 -7.46 15.88
C ALA A 118 16.55 -8.83 15.27
N GLY A 119 16.69 -9.87 16.13
CA GLY A 119 16.88 -11.26 15.70
C GLY A 119 15.60 -11.93 15.20
N HIS A 120 14.48 -11.74 15.89
CA HIS A 120 13.14 -12.19 15.53
C HIS A 120 12.13 -11.24 16.13
N GLY A 121 11.07 -10.90 15.40
CA GLY A 121 10.06 -10.03 15.98
C GLY A 121 8.88 -9.76 15.06
N MET A 122 7.73 -9.49 15.70
CA MET A 122 6.57 -8.92 15.04
C MET A 122 6.89 -7.48 14.60
N THR A 123 6.19 -6.99 13.61
CA THR A 123 6.40 -5.64 13.03
C THR A 123 6.47 -4.53 14.08
N THR A 124 5.62 -4.60 15.11
CA THR A 124 5.62 -3.65 16.23
C THR A 124 6.90 -3.70 17.06
N ALA A 125 7.50 -4.88 17.23
CA ALA A 125 8.77 -5.05 17.92
C ALA A 125 9.93 -4.49 17.08
N ILE A 126 9.89 -4.66 15.77
CA ILE A 126 10.86 -4.07 14.83
C ILE A 126 10.80 -2.55 14.91
N ASP A 127 9.63 -1.94 14.86
CA ASP A 127 9.46 -0.50 14.99
C ASP A 127 10.00 0.04 16.32
N ALA A 128 9.69 -0.64 17.41
CA ALA A 128 10.16 -0.25 18.75
C ALA A 128 11.69 -0.35 18.88
N LEU A 129 12.28 -1.43 18.35
CA LEU A 129 13.73 -1.63 18.39
C LEU A 129 14.46 -0.68 17.46
N ALA A 130 13.90 -0.42 16.26
CA ALA A 130 14.44 0.56 15.34
C ALA A 130 14.46 1.95 15.99
N LYS A 131 13.35 2.36 16.58
CA LYS A 131 13.24 3.63 17.31
C LYS A 131 14.28 3.77 18.41
N LYS A 132 14.43 2.73 19.26
CA LYS A 132 15.38 2.75 20.38
C LYS A 132 16.84 2.82 19.94
N LYS A 133 17.24 2.08 18.89
CA LYS A 133 18.63 2.01 18.45
C LYS A 133 19.10 3.24 17.65
N ILE A 134 18.20 3.91 16.98
CA ILE A 134 18.58 4.91 15.98
C ILE A 134 18.15 6.33 16.37
N ILE A 135 17.00 6.50 17.01
CA ILE A 135 16.58 7.84 17.47
C ILE A 135 17.48 8.37 18.59
N ASP A 136 17.97 7.53 19.47
CA ASP A 136 18.91 7.95 20.52
C ASP A 136 20.20 8.57 19.95
N ASN A 137 20.51 8.29 18.68
CA ASN A 137 21.74 8.79 18.03
C ASN A 137 21.49 9.88 16.96
N ASN A 138 20.37 9.88 16.24
CA ASN A 138 20.24 10.70 15.02
C ASN A 138 18.93 11.49 14.86
N GLY A 139 17.92 11.27 15.73
CA GLY A 139 16.68 12.06 15.72
C GLY A 139 15.80 11.92 14.46
N TYR A 140 15.96 10.85 13.68
CA TYR A 140 15.23 10.64 12.42
C TYR A 140 13.72 10.47 12.61
N LYS A 141 12.93 10.95 11.64
CA LYS A 141 11.47 10.78 11.64
C LYS A 141 11.09 9.33 11.38
N LEU A 142 10.38 8.70 12.30
CA LEU A 142 9.90 7.33 12.12
C LEU A 142 8.68 7.27 11.20
N ILE A 143 8.82 6.58 10.06
CA ILE A 143 7.71 6.18 9.20
C ILE A 143 7.30 4.76 9.61
N LYS A 144 6.11 4.63 10.18
CA LYS A 144 5.60 3.37 10.72
C LYS A 144 5.21 2.36 9.64
N PHE A 145 4.94 1.14 10.09
CA PHE A 145 4.33 0.10 9.25
C PHE A 145 3.08 0.63 8.55
N ALA A 146 2.86 0.17 7.32
CA ALA A 146 1.79 0.63 6.44
C ALA A 146 1.97 2.08 5.92
N ILE A 147 3.17 2.67 6.07
CA ILE A 147 3.44 4.07 5.69
C ILE A 147 2.51 5.01 6.48
N ALA A 148 2.40 4.77 7.78
CA ALA A 148 1.52 5.50 8.68
C ALA A 148 2.30 6.48 9.56
N LEU A 149 1.61 7.54 9.97
CA LEU A 149 2.03 8.46 11.05
C LEU A 149 1.06 8.39 12.20
N ASP A 150 1.53 8.77 13.41
CA ASP A 150 0.68 8.75 14.59
C ASP A 150 -0.43 9.81 14.54
N ASN A 151 -0.20 10.94 13.86
CA ASN A 151 -0.97 12.15 14.07
C ASN A 151 -1.62 12.74 12.81
N ASN A 152 -1.47 12.12 11.64
CA ASN A 152 -2.14 12.61 10.42
C ASN A 152 -2.62 11.45 9.51
N PRO A 153 -3.74 10.81 9.87
CA PRO A 153 -4.30 9.77 9.03
C PRO A 153 -4.96 10.32 7.75
N GLU A 154 -5.45 11.56 7.74
CA GLU A 154 -6.20 12.11 6.59
C GLU A 154 -5.36 12.20 5.33
N ALA A 155 -4.15 12.68 5.44
CA ALA A 155 -3.20 12.73 4.33
C ALA A 155 -2.98 11.39 3.64
N ILE A 156 -2.88 10.34 4.45
CA ILE A 156 -2.63 8.98 3.97
C ILE A 156 -3.79 8.46 3.12
N PHE A 157 -5.02 8.88 3.45
CA PHE A 157 -6.22 8.40 2.78
C PHE A 157 -6.57 9.18 1.52
N ASP A 158 -6.27 10.46 1.46
CA ASP A 158 -6.65 11.32 0.34
C ASP A 158 -6.16 10.77 -1.00
N GLY A 159 -4.96 10.24 -1.02
CA GLY A 159 -4.39 9.67 -2.23
C GLY A 159 -5.20 8.49 -2.79
N VAL A 160 -5.62 7.55 -1.96
CA VAL A 160 -6.40 6.39 -2.39
C VAL A 160 -7.90 6.69 -2.48
N MET A 161 -8.44 7.46 -1.54
CA MET A 161 -9.84 7.87 -1.53
C MET A 161 -10.22 8.57 -2.84
N ASN A 162 -9.37 9.47 -3.34
CA ASN A 162 -9.62 10.19 -4.59
C ASN A 162 -9.60 9.26 -5.82
N GLN A 163 -8.93 8.10 -5.75
CA GLN A 163 -8.94 7.12 -6.84
C GLN A 163 -10.30 6.46 -7.06
N VAL A 164 -11.20 6.53 -6.09
CA VAL A 164 -12.57 6.04 -6.23
C VAL A 164 -13.42 6.91 -7.16
N ALA A 165 -13.03 8.16 -7.40
CA ALA A 165 -13.81 9.09 -8.22
C ALA A 165 -14.14 8.54 -9.62
N ASN A 166 -13.21 7.82 -10.26
CA ASN A 166 -13.39 7.34 -11.64
C ASN A 166 -13.85 5.89 -11.78
N ILE A 167 -14.11 5.16 -10.67
CA ILE A 167 -14.72 3.83 -10.80
C ILE A 167 -16.18 3.95 -11.23
N PRO A 168 -16.80 2.88 -11.78
CA PRO A 168 -18.23 2.89 -12.11
C PRO A 168 -19.10 3.28 -10.90
N ASP A 169 -20.19 4.02 -11.15
CA ASP A 169 -21.09 4.47 -10.08
C ASP A 169 -21.82 3.32 -9.40
N GLU A 170 -22.05 2.23 -10.14
CA GLU A 170 -22.70 1.03 -9.62
C GLU A 170 -21.87 -0.21 -9.99
N LEU A 171 -21.63 -1.05 -9.00
CA LEU A 171 -20.93 -2.34 -9.11
C LEU A 171 -21.70 -3.40 -8.30
N ASP A 172 -21.74 -4.63 -8.80
CA ASP A 172 -22.23 -5.75 -8.02
C ASP A 172 -21.18 -6.18 -6.98
N VAL A 173 -19.88 -6.19 -7.39
CA VAL A 173 -18.79 -6.64 -6.54
C VAL A 173 -17.56 -5.75 -6.72
N LEU A 174 -16.93 -5.38 -5.60
CA LEU A 174 -15.59 -4.80 -5.55
C LEU A 174 -14.66 -5.74 -4.77
N VAL A 175 -13.57 -6.16 -5.40
CA VAL A 175 -12.56 -7.03 -4.78
C VAL A 175 -11.25 -6.27 -4.64
N VAL A 176 -10.69 -6.27 -3.43
CA VAL A 176 -9.45 -5.53 -3.09
C VAL A 176 -8.48 -6.42 -2.32
N PRO A 177 -7.23 -6.58 -2.76
CA PRO A 177 -6.17 -7.20 -1.96
C PRO A 177 -5.88 -6.39 -0.70
N VAL A 178 -5.82 -7.04 0.46
CA VAL A 178 -5.65 -6.37 1.76
C VAL A 178 -4.38 -6.83 2.47
N GLY A 179 -3.40 -5.93 2.55
CA GLY A 179 -2.20 -6.10 3.37
C GLY A 179 -2.39 -5.58 4.80
N SER A 180 -2.13 -4.29 5.02
CA SER A 180 -2.30 -3.63 6.32
C SER A 180 -3.74 -3.17 6.62
N GLY A 181 -4.58 -3.08 5.60
CA GLY A 181 -5.95 -2.56 5.69
C GLY A 181 -6.09 -1.06 5.40
N ILE A 182 -5.00 -0.29 5.41
CA ILE A 182 -5.07 1.16 5.28
C ILE A 182 -5.65 1.62 3.93
N GLN A 183 -5.19 1.05 2.82
CA GLN A 183 -5.72 1.40 1.50
C GLN A 183 -7.18 0.95 1.34
N PHE A 184 -7.53 -0.21 1.89
CA PHE A 184 -8.91 -0.68 1.89
C PHE A 184 -9.84 0.26 2.65
N ALA A 185 -9.43 0.73 3.84
CA ALA A 185 -10.18 1.75 4.59
C ALA A 185 -10.35 3.06 3.79
N GLY A 186 -9.29 3.51 3.09
CA GLY A 186 -9.38 4.68 2.21
C GLY A 186 -10.32 4.47 1.02
N ILE A 187 -10.37 3.26 0.45
CA ILE A 187 -11.35 2.91 -0.60
C ILE A 187 -12.77 2.97 -0.07
N LEU A 188 -13.06 2.36 1.09
CA LEU A 188 -14.36 2.43 1.75
C LEU A 188 -14.81 3.88 1.99
N ARG A 189 -13.90 4.71 2.46
CA ARG A 189 -14.12 6.15 2.61
C ARG A 189 -14.42 6.84 1.28
N GLY A 190 -13.71 6.46 0.22
CA GLY A 190 -13.92 6.98 -1.12
C GLY A 190 -15.28 6.59 -1.69
N LEU A 191 -15.76 5.35 -1.46
CA LEU A 191 -17.09 4.92 -1.88
C LEU A 191 -18.17 5.80 -1.27
N GLU A 192 -18.07 6.10 0.02
CA GLU A 192 -18.96 7.04 0.71
C GLU A 192 -18.85 8.45 0.11
N LYS A 193 -17.63 9.00 0.03
CA LYS A 193 -17.38 10.37 -0.46
C LYS A 193 -17.96 10.63 -1.85
N TYR A 194 -17.82 9.66 -2.75
CA TYR A 194 -18.25 9.78 -4.14
C TYR A 194 -19.62 9.15 -4.42
N GLY A 195 -20.34 8.69 -3.39
CA GLY A 195 -21.68 8.13 -3.52
C GLY A 195 -21.74 6.88 -4.40
N LYS A 196 -20.64 6.09 -4.45
CA LYS A 196 -20.59 4.87 -5.27
C LYS A 196 -21.39 3.75 -4.61
N LYS A 197 -22.22 3.06 -5.41
CA LYS A 197 -23.04 1.94 -4.94
C LYS A 197 -22.36 0.63 -5.29
N VAL A 198 -22.05 -0.17 -4.28
CA VAL A 198 -21.41 -1.47 -4.44
C VAL A 198 -22.22 -2.49 -3.65
N GLY A 199 -22.69 -3.54 -4.32
CA GLY A 199 -23.49 -4.60 -3.70
C GLY A 199 -22.69 -5.40 -2.67
N ARG A 200 -21.43 -5.75 -2.98
CA ARG A 200 -20.51 -6.44 -2.07
C ARG A 200 -19.11 -5.83 -2.17
N VAL A 201 -18.54 -5.46 -1.05
CA VAL A 201 -17.13 -4.99 -0.97
C VAL A 201 -16.31 -6.05 -0.23
N ILE A 202 -15.37 -6.66 -0.92
CA ILE A 202 -14.63 -7.82 -0.44
C ILE A 202 -13.14 -7.51 -0.35
N GLY A 203 -12.61 -7.53 0.86
CA GLY A 203 -11.18 -7.47 1.13
C GLY A 203 -10.60 -8.88 1.19
N ILE A 204 -9.59 -9.18 0.39
CA ILE A 204 -8.89 -10.46 0.38
C ILE A 204 -7.54 -10.31 1.05
N GLY A 205 -7.32 -11.01 2.15
CA GLY A 205 -6.09 -10.94 2.92
C GLY A 205 -5.68 -12.27 3.54
N PHE A 206 -4.52 -12.31 4.17
CA PHE A 206 -3.95 -13.51 4.81
C PHE A 206 -4.06 -13.49 6.34
N CYS A 207 -4.53 -12.40 6.89
CA CYS A 207 -4.90 -12.32 8.30
C CYS A 207 -6.08 -11.36 8.44
N ASP A 208 -6.85 -11.55 9.49
CA ASP A 208 -7.98 -10.68 9.79
C ASP A 208 -7.49 -9.26 10.10
N ARG A 209 -7.87 -8.32 9.26
CA ARG A 209 -7.55 -6.89 9.39
C ARG A 209 -8.73 -6.03 9.80
N ARG A 210 -9.90 -6.62 10.09
CA ARG A 210 -11.09 -5.86 10.46
C ARG A 210 -10.83 -4.85 11.57
N LYS A 211 -10.17 -5.26 12.64
CA LYS A 211 -9.81 -4.36 13.74
C LYS A 211 -8.96 -3.16 13.28
N ASN A 212 -8.02 -3.37 12.35
CA ASN A 212 -7.20 -2.30 11.81
C ASN A 212 -8.01 -1.37 10.91
N ILE A 213 -8.82 -1.95 10.01
CA ILE A 213 -9.67 -1.23 9.07
C ILE A 213 -10.66 -0.36 9.85
N ASP A 214 -11.36 -0.93 10.81
CA ASP A 214 -12.32 -0.22 11.66
C ASP A 214 -11.63 0.86 12.50
N GLY A 215 -10.40 0.59 12.98
CA GLY A 215 -9.58 1.57 13.67
C GLY A 215 -9.26 2.78 12.80
N TYR A 216 -8.88 2.55 11.53
CA TYR A 216 -8.65 3.62 10.57
C TYR A 216 -9.95 4.39 10.26
N LEU A 217 -11.04 3.70 9.97
CA LEU A 217 -12.33 4.34 9.70
C LEU A 217 -12.83 5.17 10.89
N ASN A 218 -12.63 4.69 12.12
CA ASN A 218 -13.04 5.40 13.33
C ASN A 218 -12.22 6.67 13.58
N GLN A 219 -10.95 6.72 13.19
CA GLN A 219 -10.14 7.94 13.29
C GLN A 219 -10.72 9.09 12.45
N PHE A 220 -11.49 8.79 11.40
CA PHE A 220 -12.16 9.79 10.56
C PHE A 220 -13.52 10.24 11.07
N LYS A 221 -14.15 9.50 11.98
CA LYS A 221 -15.44 9.90 12.55
C LYS A 221 -15.35 11.17 13.39
N TYR A 222 -14.16 11.60 13.82
CA TYR A 222 -13.94 12.73 14.72
C TYR A 222 -13.46 14.01 14.03
N GLY A 223 -13.24 13.99 12.72
CA GLY A 223 -13.02 15.20 11.94
C GLY A 223 -14.36 15.73 11.45
N ASP A 224 -14.96 16.62 12.23
CA ASP A 224 -16.06 17.55 11.96
C ASP A 224 -16.66 17.60 10.55
N VAL A 225 -17.39 16.57 10.15
CA VAL A 225 -18.44 16.71 9.18
C VAL A 225 -19.75 16.29 9.87
N LEU A 226 -20.23 17.11 10.74
CA LEU A 226 -21.66 17.25 11.02
C LEU A 226 -22.28 17.76 9.72
N PHE A 227 -22.70 16.82 8.87
CA PHE A 227 -23.67 17.16 7.85
C PHE A 227 -24.97 17.51 8.58
N GLY A 228 -25.64 18.56 8.13
CA GLY A 228 -26.68 19.31 8.82
C GLY A 228 -27.92 18.60 9.35
N ASP A 229 -27.96 17.26 9.39
CA ASP A 229 -29.12 16.49 9.84
C ASP A 229 -28.79 15.41 10.90
N GLY A 230 -27.58 15.40 11.46
CA GLY A 230 -27.26 14.50 12.58
C GLY A 230 -27.18 12.99 12.23
N GLU A 231 -27.16 12.62 10.97
CA GLU A 231 -26.99 11.23 10.55
C GLU A 231 -25.55 10.77 10.74
N VAL A 232 -25.38 9.71 11.50
CA VAL A 232 -24.10 8.99 11.58
C VAL A 232 -23.93 8.28 10.24
N LYS A 233 -23.02 8.79 9.38
CA LYS A 233 -22.68 8.12 8.12
C LYS A 233 -22.08 6.74 8.41
N VAL A 234 -22.77 5.71 7.94
CA VAL A 234 -22.33 4.33 8.01
C VAL A 234 -21.51 4.04 6.76
N PHE A 235 -20.24 3.65 6.95
CA PHE A 235 -19.43 3.15 5.82
C PHE A 235 -20.10 1.93 5.19
N PRO A 236 -19.88 1.66 3.90
CA PRO A 236 -20.38 0.43 3.28
C PRO A 236 -19.94 -0.78 4.08
N ASP A 237 -20.86 -1.71 4.28
CA ASP A 237 -20.53 -3.01 4.84
C ASP A 237 -19.48 -3.69 3.95
N TYR A 238 -18.56 -4.41 4.58
CA TYR A 238 -17.51 -5.12 3.86
C TYR A 238 -17.28 -6.53 4.41
N GLU A 239 -16.83 -7.39 3.54
CA GLU A 239 -16.43 -8.75 3.85
C GLU A 239 -14.91 -8.85 3.90
N MET A 240 -14.37 -9.58 4.90
CA MET A 240 -12.95 -9.99 4.89
C MET A 240 -12.88 -11.49 4.63
N VAL A 241 -12.26 -11.85 3.53
CA VAL A 241 -11.96 -13.22 3.17
C VAL A 241 -10.48 -13.50 3.45
N LEU A 242 -10.24 -14.60 4.16
CA LEU A 242 -8.90 -15.06 4.44
C LEU A 242 -8.54 -16.18 3.49
N THR A 243 -7.50 -15.98 2.72
CA THR A 243 -6.92 -17.04 1.89
C THR A 243 -5.87 -17.81 2.68
N ASP A 244 -5.64 -19.07 2.32
CA ASP A 244 -4.56 -19.89 2.89
C ASP A 244 -3.23 -19.24 2.55
N TYR A 245 -2.59 -18.64 3.57
CA TYR A 245 -1.53 -17.71 3.33
C TYR A 245 -0.20 -18.08 3.96
N ASP A 246 0.64 -18.54 3.09
CA ASP A 246 2.05 -18.64 3.32
C ASP A 246 2.78 -17.70 2.34
N TYR A 247 3.62 -16.81 2.84
CA TYR A 247 4.49 -15.97 2.00
C TYR A 247 5.40 -16.81 1.09
N SER A 248 5.59 -18.08 1.39
CA SER A 248 6.34 -19.00 0.55
C SER A 248 5.58 -19.52 -0.68
N LYS A 249 4.26 -19.35 -0.71
CA LYS A 249 3.42 -19.75 -1.84
C LYS A 249 3.15 -18.56 -2.74
N SER A 250 3.77 -18.50 -3.89
CA SER A 250 3.52 -17.53 -4.94
C SER A 250 2.36 -17.99 -5.84
N VAL A 251 1.44 -17.09 -6.15
CA VAL A 251 0.37 -17.32 -7.13
C VAL A 251 0.51 -16.28 -8.24
N TRP A 252 0.95 -16.73 -9.40
CA TRP A 252 1.15 -15.88 -10.57
C TRP A 252 -0.12 -15.84 -11.41
N GLU A 253 -0.79 -14.70 -11.40
CA GLU A 253 -1.98 -14.43 -12.19
C GLU A 253 -1.73 -13.28 -13.16
N LYS A 254 -2.51 -13.24 -14.23
CA LYS A 254 -2.45 -12.15 -15.21
C LYS A 254 -3.72 -11.32 -15.17
N CYS A 255 -3.57 -10.01 -15.23
CA CYS A 255 -4.67 -9.11 -15.49
C CYS A 255 -5.33 -9.49 -16.84
N ALA A 256 -6.59 -9.87 -16.80
CA ALA A 256 -7.29 -10.32 -18.00
C ALA A 256 -7.54 -9.20 -19.03
N ALA A 257 -7.38 -7.92 -18.63
CA ALA A 257 -7.59 -6.79 -19.54
C ALA A 257 -6.39 -6.55 -20.47
N ASP A 258 -5.15 -6.80 -20.01
CA ASP A 258 -3.94 -6.44 -20.75
C ASP A 258 -2.79 -7.46 -20.65
N GLY A 259 -3.00 -8.54 -19.90
CA GLY A 259 -1.99 -9.57 -19.69
C GLY A 259 -0.86 -9.22 -18.73
N THR A 260 -0.92 -8.06 -18.07
CA THR A 260 0.06 -7.67 -17.04
C THR A 260 0.12 -8.70 -15.93
N LEU A 261 1.33 -9.08 -15.52
CA LEU A 261 1.53 -9.99 -14.40
C LEU A 261 1.26 -9.27 -13.08
N LEU A 262 0.35 -9.82 -12.29
CA LEU A 262 -0.02 -9.32 -10.96
C LEU A 262 1.04 -9.73 -9.92
N ASP A 263 1.14 -8.99 -8.83
CA ASP A 263 1.99 -9.37 -7.69
C ASP A 263 1.58 -10.76 -7.18
N ASP A 264 2.55 -11.64 -7.04
CA ASP A 264 2.33 -13.06 -6.73
C ASP A 264 1.92 -13.33 -5.29
N ILE A 265 2.06 -12.34 -4.41
CA ILE A 265 1.80 -12.49 -2.97
C ILE A 265 0.42 -11.96 -2.58
N TYR A 266 0.05 -10.78 -3.06
CA TYR A 266 -1.20 -10.14 -2.68
C TYR A 266 -2.24 -10.19 -3.81
N GLU A 267 -1.94 -9.55 -4.92
CA GLU A 267 -2.87 -9.38 -6.03
C GLU A 267 -3.18 -10.71 -6.73
N GLY A 268 -2.18 -11.56 -6.98
CA GLY A 268 -2.37 -12.84 -7.65
C GLY A 268 -3.31 -13.76 -6.88
N LYS A 269 -3.10 -13.88 -5.56
CA LYS A 269 -3.98 -14.72 -4.72
C LYS A 269 -5.39 -14.17 -4.61
N ALA A 270 -5.53 -12.85 -4.48
CA ALA A 270 -6.84 -12.22 -4.45
C ALA A 270 -7.57 -12.36 -5.80
N HIS A 271 -6.83 -12.29 -6.90
CA HIS A 271 -7.37 -12.47 -8.24
C HIS A 271 -7.78 -13.93 -8.51
N GLU A 272 -6.96 -14.91 -8.10
CA GLU A 272 -7.31 -16.34 -8.15
C GLU A 272 -8.60 -16.59 -7.37
N TRP A 273 -8.68 -16.10 -6.12
CA TRP A 273 -9.90 -16.25 -5.32
C TRP A 273 -11.11 -15.60 -6.00
N MET A 274 -10.97 -14.39 -6.54
CA MET A 274 -12.05 -13.72 -7.28
C MET A 274 -12.53 -14.56 -8.46
N ARG A 275 -11.61 -15.07 -9.28
CA ARG A 275 -11.93 -15.89 -10.45
C ARG A 275 -12.71 -17.16 -10.08
N ASP A 276 -12.38 -17.77 -8.94
CA ASP A 276 -12.99 -19.02 -8.49
C ASP A 276 -14.32 -18.83 -7.77
N ASN A 277 -14.61 -17.63 -7.25
CA ASN A 277 -15.76 -17.37 -6.38
C ASN A 277 -16.76 -16.33 -6.91
N ILE A 278 -16.39 -15.54 -7.94
CA ILE A 278 -17.24 -14.46 -8.48
C ILE A 278 -17.59 -14.74 -9.95
N ASP A 279 -18.86 -14.67 -10.27
CA ASP A 279 -19.34 -14.80 -11.65
C ASP A 279 -19.17 -13.49 -12.44
N VAL A 280 -17.93 -13.23 -12.86
CA VAL A 280 -17.55 -12.02 -13.60
C VAL A 280 -18.22 -11.89 -14.98
N LYS A 281 -18.95 -12.90 -15.46
CA LYS A 281 -19.74 -12.82 -16.71
C LYS A 281 -21.08 -12.14 -16.48
N ASN A 282 -21.69 -12.39 -15.33
CA ASN A 282 -23.03 -11.90 -15.00
C ASN A 282 -23.04 -10.83 -13.90
N GLN A 283 -21.94 -10.65 -13.16
CA GLN A 283 -21.78 -9.64 -12.12
C GLN A 283 -20.78 -8.56 -12.56
N LYS A 284 -21.17 -7.31 -12.48
CA LYS A 284 -20.31 -6.15 -12.75
C LYS A 284 -19.29 -6.01 -11.64
N THR A 285 -18.11 -6.56 -11.88
CA THR A 285 -17.05 -6.72 -10.87
C THR A 285 -15.89 -5.77 -11.15
N LEU A 286 -15.39 -5.12 -10.11
CA LEU A 286 -14.13 -4.36 -10.15
C LEU A 286 -13.09 -5.08 -9.29
N PHE A 287 -11.93 -5.41 -9.87
CA PHE A 287 -10.75 -5.82 -9.17
C PHE A 287 -9.78 -4.64 -9.03
N TRP A 288 -9.36 -4.33 -7.80
CA TRP A 288 -8.43 -3.24 -7.53
C TRP A 288 -7.01 -3.75 -7.49
N VAL A 289 -6.20 -3.44 -8.49
CA VAL A 289 -4.77 -3.72 -8.49
C VAL A 289 -4.08 -2.61 -7.69
N VAL A 290 -3.81 -2.89 -6.42
CA VAL A 290 -3.34 -1.89 -5.44
C VAL A 290 -1.92 -1.43 -5.74
N GLY A 291 -1.07 -2.34 -6.23
CA GLY A 291 0.32 -2.02 -6.49
C GLY A 291 1.06 -3.15 -7.16
N ARG A 292 2.37 -3.00 -7.16
CA ARG A 292 3.29 -3.95 -7.78
C ARG A 292 4.53 -4.10 -6.89
N ARG A 293 4.94 -5.33 -6.67
CA ARG A 293 6.25 -5.66 -6.13
C ARG A 293 7.16 -6.07 -7.28
N LEU A 294 8.35 -5.49 -7.35
CA LEU A 294 9.34 -5.88 -8.37
C LEU A 294 9.84 -7.30 -8.09
N ARG A 295 9.94 -8.10 -9.14
CA ARG A 295 10.60 -9.41 -9.11
C ARG A 295 12.11 -9.24 -9.00
N GLU A 296 12.78 -10.31 -8.64
CA GLU A 296 14.24 -10.31 -8.50
C GLU A 296 14.94 -9.95 -9.82
N ASP A 297 14.50 -10.53 -10.94
CA ASP A 297 15.03 -10.23 -12.27
C ASP A 297 14.82 -8.77 -12.71
N GLU A 298 13.70 -8.16 -12.31
CA GLU A 298 13.41 -6.75 -12.58
C GLU A 298 14.32 -5.83 -11.75
N VAL A 299 14.57 -6.20 -10.47
CA VAL A 299 15.51 -5.48 -9.61
C VAL A 299 16.93 -5.58 -10.15
N ASP A 300 17.36 -6.77 -10.58
CA ASP A 300 18.69 -6.97 -11.18
C ASP A 300 18.87 -6.13 -12.44
N ASN A 301 17.88 -6.09 -13.31
CA ASN A 301 17.91 -5.26 -14.52
C ASN A 301 17.96 -3.75 -14.19
N LEU A 302 17.30 -3.32 -13.11
CA LEU A 302 17.27 -1.92 -12.69
C LEU A 302 18.62 -1.47 -12.09
N ILE A 303 19.21 -2.32 -11.24
CA ILE A 303 20.48 -2.01 -10.54
C ILE A 303 21.69 -2.05 -11.47
N ASN A 304 21.66 -2.88 -12.52
CA ASN A 304 22.78 -3.08 -13.45
C ASN A 304 22.74 -2.16 -14.69
N LYS A 305 21.77 -1.25 -14.79
CA LYS A 305 21.73 -0.18 -15.81
C LYS A 305 22.63 0.98 -15.45
#